data_af3b1506438b3ef65e53453c22fe0710
#
_entry.id   af3b1506438b3ef65e53453c22fe0710
#
_cell.length_a   1.000
_cell.length_b   1.000
_cell.length_c   1.000
_cell.angle_alpha   90.00
_cell.angle_beta   90.00
_cell.angle_gamma   90.00
#
_symmetry.space_group_name_H-M   'P 1'
#
loop_
_entity.id
_entity.type
_entity.pdbx_description
1 polymer ?
#
loop_
_entity_poly.entity_id
_entity_poly.type
_entity_poly.pdbx_seq_one_letter_code
_entity_poly.pdbx_strand_id
1 'polypeptide(L)'
;MATACEMKNRIQGHPCFGGNHHKNGRMHLAVAPKCNIKCGYCSRKHDCANESRPGVTSRLLTPQEAIAKVREVMASPVVGPIIKVIGIAGPGDPLANEETFETFSLVKQEFPQLMLCMSTNGLLLPESIDRLHDLGLHSLTVTINAIDPEVGAQIYRHIIYHGQHYTGVEAARILIANQFEGVKRAAELGMTIKINSVLTPGINDAQIPLIAARVKQLGAFVMNIMPIIPQAELAHVTPPTEEYLGVVRKANEGIIGQFAHCKQCRADAIGLIGKDLNLTIAESACPTP
;
A
#
# COMPACT_ATOMS: atom_id res chain seq x y z
N MET A 1 12.31 12.18 16.87
CA MET A 1 11.61 12.44 15.59
C MET A 1 12.61 12.97 14.57
N ALA A 2 12.64 12.43 13.35
CA ALA A 2 13.50 12.92 12.29
C ALA A 2 13.14 14.36 11.93
N THR A 3 14.13 15.20 11.64
CA THR A 3 13.91 16.58 11.18
C THR A 3 13.25 16.59 9.79
N ALA A 4 12.58 17.69 9.44
CA ALA A 4 11.97 17.85 8.11
C ALA A 4 13.01 17.70 6.97
N CYS A 5 14.29 18.04 7.22
CA CYS A 5 15.39 17.89 6.27
C CYS A 5 15.79 16.42 6.11
N GLU A 6 15.90 15.66 7.20
CA GLU A 6 16.16 14.21 7.17
C GLU A 6 15.05 13.44 6.47
N MET A 7 13.78 13.81 6.72
CA MET A 7 12.63 13.21 6.03
C MET A 7 12.67 13.52 4.51
N LYS A 8 12.96 14.76 4.12
CA LYS A 8 13.10 15.11 2.70
C LYS A 8 14.20 14.29 2.01
N ASN A 9 15.35 14.11 2.64
CA ASN A 9 16.43 13.31 2.08
C ASN A 9 16.06 11.83 1.94
N ARG A 10 15.33 11.26 2.91
CA ARG A 10 14.86 9.87 2.84
C ARG A 10 13.90 9.60 1.69
N ILE A 11 13.04 10.55 1.35
CA ILE A 11 12.01 10.37 0.31
C ILE A 11 12.48 10.78 -1.09
N GLN A 12 13.64 11.44 -1.23
CA GLN A 12 14.08 12.05 -2.48
C GLN A 12 14.20 11.07 -3.65
N GLY A 13 14.48 9.80 -3.37
CA GLY A 13 14.54 8.72 -4.37
C GLY A 13 13.22 8.00 -4.61
N HIS A 14 12.24 8.16 -3.73
CA HIS A 14 11.02 7.35 -3.78
C HIS A 14 9.97 7.95 -4.73
N PRO A 15 9.46 7.20 -5.74
CA PRO A 15 8.53 7.76 -6.74
C PRO A 15 7.22 8.27 -6.13
N CYS A 16 6.74 7.67 -5.03
CA CYS A 16 5.49 8.07 -4.37
C CYS A 16 5.63 9.22 -3.37
N PHE A 17 6.85 9.67 -3.00
CA PHE A 17 7.02 10.68 -1.95
C PHE A 17 7.87 11.87 -2.39
N GLY A 18 8.86 11.66 -3.25
CA GLY A 18 9.93 12.62 -3.52
C GLY A 18 9.72 13.55 -4.70
N GLY A 19 8.56 13.56 -5.38
CA GLY A 19 8.33 14.39 -6.57
C GLY A 19 9.09 13.93 -7.83
N ASN A 20 9.94 12.92 -7.75
CA ASN A 20 10.75 12.40 -8.87
C ASN A 20 10.08 11.21 -9.59
N HIS A 21 8.75 11.12 -9.54
CA HIS A 21 7.97 10.03 -10.14
C HIS A 21 8.15 9.88 -11.67
N HIS A 22 8.65 10.92 -12.33
CA HIS A 22 8.97 10.93 -13.77
C HIS A 22 10.37 10.38 -14.09
N LYS A 23 11.23 10.20 -13.09
CA LYS A 23 12.61 9.67 -13.25
C LYS A 23 12.84 8.38 -12.49
N ASN A 24 12.20 8.23 -11.34
CA ASN A 24 12.36 7.08 -10.46
C ASN A 24 11.18 6.14 -10.61
N GLY A 25 11.48 4.88 -10.81
CA GLY A 25 10.52 3.80 -10.95
C GLY A 25 10.42 2.92 -9.71
N ARG A 26 9.36 2.14 -9.68
CA ARG A 26 9.14 1.08 -8.70
C ARG A 26 8.95 -0.25 -9.42
N MET A 27 9.18 -1.31 -8.68
CA MET A 27 8.82 -2.67 -9.07
C MET A 27 8.01 -3.28 -7.93
N HIS A 28 6.79 -3.70 -8.23
CA HIS A 28 5.92 -4.41 -7.29
C HIS A 28 6.06 -5.92 -7.49
N LEU A 29 6.08 -6.65 -6.38
CA LEU A 29 6.18 -8.11 -6.35
C LEU A 29 4.89 -8.69 -5.78
N ALA A 30 4.21 -9.47 -6.59
CA ALA A 30 2.90 -10.05 -6.25
C ALA A 30 3.06 -11.36 -5.48
N VAL A 31 3.53 -11.29 -4.23
CA VAL A 31 3.83 -12.44 -3.37
C VAL A 31 2.82 -12.64 -2.23
N ALA A 32 1.82 -11.77 -2.10
CA ALA A 32 0.92 -11.72 -0.94
C ALA A 32 -0.55 -12.03 -1.32
N PRO A 33 -0.92 -13.29 -1.60
CA PRO A 33 -2.29 -13.63 -2.03
C PRO A 33 -3.34 -13.59 -0.91
N LYS A 34 -2.96 -13.85 0.34
CA LYS A 34 -3.89 -13.92 1.48
C LYS A 34 -4.20 -12.51 2.01
N CYS A 35 -5.40 -12.32 2.56
CA CYS A 35 -5.78 -11.11 3.27
C CYS A 35 -6.57 -11.49 4.53
N ASN A 36 -6.32 -10.80 5.61
CA ASN A 36 -6.91 -11.02 6.93
C ASN A 36 -8.12 -10.13 7.22
N ILE A 37 -8.55 -9.30 6.25
CA ILE A 37 -9.77 -8.50 6.33
C ILE A 37 -10.63 -8.67 5.07
N LYS A 38 -11.92 -8.34 5.18
CA LYS A 38 -12.83 -8.20 4.06
C LYS A 38 -13.40 -6.79 4.03
N CYS A 39 -12.96 -5.99 3.07
CA CYS A 39 -13.59 -4.70 2.79
C CYS A 39 -14.86 -4.89 1.95
N GLY A 40 -15.90 -4.09 2.21
CA GLY A 40 -17.17 -4.18 1.49
C GLY A 40 -17.08 -3.85 -0.01
N TYR A 41 -16.05 -3.14 -0.43
CA TYR A 41 -15.74 -2.84 -1.83
C TYR A 41 -14.72 -3.81 -2.46
N CYS A 42 -14.32 -4.87 -1.78
CA CYS A 42 -13.34 -5.83 -2.30
C CYS A 42 -14.00 -7.12 -2.75
N SER A 43 -13.94 -7.44 -4.05
CA SER A 43 -14.48 -8.68 -4.60
C SER A 43 -13.58 -9.90 -4.38
N ARG A 44 -12.31 -9.72 -4.02
CA ARG A 44 -11.27 -10.76 -3.96
C ARG A 44 -10.98 -11.47 -5.30
N LYS A 45 -11.59 -11.00 -6.38
CA LYS A 45 -11.33 -11.49 -7.75
C LYS A 45 -10.21 -10.72 -8.44
N HIS A 46 -9.84 -9.58 -7.88
CA HIS A 46 -8.86 -8.63 -8.39
C HIS A 46 -7.83 -8.30 -7.32
N ASP A 47 -6.83 -7.53 -7.70
CA ASP A 47 -5.88 -6.95 -6.77
C ASP A 47 -6.59 -6.10 -5.70
N CYS A 48 -5.90 -5.83 -4.61
CA CYS A 48 -6.45 -5.05 -3.50
C CYS A 48 -6.89 -3.66 -3.96
N ALA A 49 -8.19 -3.34 -3.81
CA ALA A 49 -8.76 -2.06 -4.22
C ALA A 49 -8.30 -0.86 -3.36
N ASN A 50 -7.63 -1.11 -2.23
CA ASN A 50 -7.01 -0.07 -1.42
C ASN A 50 -5.72 0.48 -2.03
N GLU A 51 -5.04 -0.33 -2.85
CA GLU A 51 -3.69 -0.05 -3.33
C GLU A 51 -3.63 -0.01 -4.85
N SER A 52 -4.48 -0.78 -5.50
CA SER A 52 -4.43 -1.02 -6.92
C SER A 52 -5.76 -0.65 -7.57
N ARG A 53 -5.69 -0.19 -8.81
CA ARG A 53 -6.90 -0.21 -9.62
C ARG A 53 -7.30 -1.68 -9.88
N PRO A 54 -8.57 -1.93 -10.13
CA PRO A 54 -9.04 -3.27 -10.46
C PRO A 54 -8.30 -3.78 -11.69
N GLY A 55 -7.40 -4.67 -11.46
CA GLY A 55 -6.65 -5.40 -12.45
C GLY A 55 -6.38 -6.76 -11.87
N VAL A 56 -6.14 -7.73 -12.69
CA VAL A 56 -5.69 -9.03 -12.24
C VAL A 56 -4.18 -9.03 -12.35
N THR A 57 -3.51 -9.31 -11.24
CA THR A 57 -2.07 -9.59 -11.23
C THR A 57 -1.80 -10.69 -12.26
N SER A 58 -0.82 -10.49 -13.12
CA SER A 58 -0.50 -11.42 -14.19
C SER A 58 -0.12 -12.80 -13.65
N ARG A 59 0.59 -12.83 -12.52
CA ARG A 59 1.03 -14.07 -11.87
C ARG A 59 1.39 -13.81 -10.39
N LEU A 60 1.05 -14.77 -9.53
CA LEU A 60 1.61 -14.86 -8.18
C LEU A 60 3.02 -15.43 -8.25
N LEU A 61 3.90 -14.90 -7.42
CA LEU A 61 5.30 -15.31 -7.34
C LEU A 61 5.59 -15.95 -5.97
N THR A 62 6.41 -16.97 -5.97
CA THR A 62 7.14 -17.40 -4.77
C THR A 62 8.26 -16.40 -4.48
N PRO A 63 8.82 -16.36 -3.25
CA PRO A 63 9.96 -15.49 -2.94
C PRO A 63 11.17 -15.70 -3.88
N GLN A 64 11.44 -16.94 -4.28
CA GLN A 64 12.53 -17.29 -5.19
C GLN A 64 12.27 -16.79 -6.62
N GLU A 65 11.02 -16.89 -7.11
CA GLU A 65 10.64 -16.31 -8.40
C GLU A 65 10.65 -14.78 -8.36
N ALA A 66 10.27 -14.19 -7.22
CA ALA A 66 10.29 -12.75 -7.03
C ALA A 66 11.73 -12.21 -7.11
N ILE A 67 12.69 -12.80 -6.40
CA ILE A 67 14.10 -12.36 -6.47
C ILE A 67 14.70 -12.62 -7.86
N ALA A 68 14.36 -13.72 -8.52
CA ALA A 68 14.79 -13.99 -9.90
C ALA A 68 14.30 -12.88 -10.85
N LYS A 69 13.05 -12.46 -10.71
CA LYS A 69 12.47 -11.36 -11.47
C LYS A 69 13.15 -10.01 -11.16
N VAL A 70 13.52 -9.76 -9.90
CA VAL A 70 14.31 -8.56 -9.55
C VAL A 70 15.66 -8.58 -10.25
N ARG A 71 16.38 -9.72 -10.25
CA ARG A 71 17.67 -9.86 -10.96
C ARG A 71 17.51 -9.56 -12.45
N GLU A 72 16.50 -10.11 -13.10
CA GLU A 72 16.21 -9.90 -14.52
C GLU A 72 15.99 -8.40 -14.82
N VAL A 73 15.12 -7.75 -14.04
CA VAL A 73 14.80 -6.33 -14.23
C VAL A 73 16.01 -5.44 -13.97
N MET A 74 16.77 -5.74 -12.91
CA MET A 74 17.96 -4.94 -12.56
C MET A 74 19.13 -5.14 -13.54
N ALA A 75 19.20 -6.27 -14.24
CA ALA A 75 20.17 -6.51 -15.32
C ALA A 75 19.82 -5.75 -16.60
N SER A 76 18.61 -5.27 -16.76
CA SER A 76 18.21 -4.48 -17.94
C SER A 76 18.92 -3.13 -17.96
N PRO A 77 19.66 -2.79 -19.03
CA PRO A 77 20.35 -1.50 -19.14
C PRO A 77 19.41 -0.30 -19.22
N VAL A 78 18.14 -0.53 -19.58
CA VAL A 78 17.12 0.53 -19.74
C VAL A 78 16.27 0.65 -18.48
N VAL A 79 15.84 -0.46 -17.90
CA VAL A 79 14.87 -0.49 -16.79
C VAL A 79 15.59 -0.47 -15.43
N GLY A 80 16.66 -1.25 -15.27
CA GLY A 80 17.37 -1.37 -13.99
C GLY A 80 17.77 -0.01 -13.38
N PRO A 81 18.38 0.90 -14.15
CA PRO A 81 18.82 2.20 -13.60
C PRO A 81 17.69 3.08 -13.06
N ILE A 82 16.46 2.93 -13.53
CA ILE A 82 15.32 3.75 -13.07
C ILE A 82 14.63 3.14 -11.83
N ILE A 83 14.74 1.84 -11.58
CA ILE A 83 14.12 1.20 -10.41
C ILE A 83 14.86 1.62 -9.14
N LYS A 84 14.13 2.22 -8.22
CA LYS A 84 14.63 2.67 -6.92
C LYS A 84 13.93 2.00 -5.76
N VAL A 85 12.73 1.43 -6.01
CA VAL A 85 11.87 0.88 -4.98
C VAL A 85 11.40 -0.50 -5.37
N ILE A 86 11.50 -1.44 -4.44
CA ILE A 86 10.79 -2.71 -4.46
C ILE A 86 9.62 -2.62 -3.51
N GLY A 87 8.42 -2.85 -4.01
CA GLY A 87 7.18 -2.76 -3.25
C GLY A 87 6.40 -4.07 -3.17
N ILE A 88 5.75 -4.32 -2.06
CA ILE A 88 4.75 -5.38 -1.92
C ILE A 88 3.43 -4.73 -1.48
N ALA A 89 2.42 -4.83 -2.34
CA ALA A 89 1.12 -4.17 -2.15
C ALA A 89 -0.07 -5.11 -2.46
N GLY A 90 0.18 -6.38 -2.52
CA GLY A 90 -0.88 -7.33 -2.81
C GLY A 90 -0.44 -8.59 -3.55
N PRO A 91 -1.46 -9.29 -4.14
CA PRO A 91 -2.87 -8.91 -4.34
C PRO A 91 -3.77 -8.97 -3.08
N GLY A 92 -3.30 -9.56 -1.99
CA GLY A 92 -3.94 -9.52 -0.68
C GLY A 92 -3.30 -8.49 0.26
N ASP A 93 -3.07 -8.87 1.51
CA ASP A 93 -2.35 -8.03 2.49
C ASP A 93 -0.96 -8.59 2.77
N PRO A 94 0.11 -7.82 2.58
CA PRO A 94 1.48 -8.28 2.80
C PRO A 94 1.72 -8.88 4.19
N LEU A 95 1.15 -8.34 5.24
CA LEU A 95 1.38 -8.83 6.60
C LEU A 95 0.65 -10.15 6.93
N ALA A 96 -0.28 -10.57 6.07
CA ALA A 96 -0.94 -11.87 6.17
C ALA A 96 -0.17 -13.00 5.45
N ASN A 97 1.06 -12.72 4.96
CA ASN A 97 1.84 -13.63 4.11
C ASN A 97 3.31 -13.64 4.52
N GLU A 98 3.83 -14.78 4.96
CA GLU A 98 5.25 -14.93 5.30
C GLU A 98 6.17 -14.73 4.08
N GLU A 99 5.66 -15.01 2.89
CA GLU A 99 6.32 -14.79 1.61
C GLU A 99 6.77 -13.32 1.41
N THR A 100 6.07 -12.38 2.05
CA THR A 100 6.46 -10.94 2.07
C THR A 100 7.80 -10.74 2.76
N PHE A 101 7.96 -11.31 3.94
CA PHE A 101 9.15 -11.12 4.76
C PHE A 101 10.35 -11.84 4.16
N GLU A 102 10.14 -13.05 3.63
CA GLU A 102 11.18 -13.81 2.93
C GLU A 102 11.66 -13.05 1.69
N THR A 103 10.71 -12.54 0.88
CA THR A 103 11.04 -11.75 -0.32
C THR A 103 11.84 -10.50 0.03
N PHE A 104 11.43 -9.74 1.05
CA PHE A 104 12.20 -8.55 1.48
C PHE A 104 13.59 -8.91 2.00
N SER A 105 13.73 -10.03 2.71
CA SER A 105 15.03 -10.52 3.15
C SER A 105 15.96 -10.81 1.97
N LEU A 106 15.48 -11.51 0.95
CA LEU A 106 16.23 -11.82 -0.27
C LEU A 106 16.63 -10.54 -1.02
N VAL A 107 15.68 -9.61 -1.18
CA VAL A 107 15.95 -8.32 -1.85
C VAL A 107 17.00 -7.51 -1.08
N LYS A 108 16.89 -7.41 0.25
CA LYS A 108 17.87 -6.70 1.08
C LYS A 108 19.28 -7.28 0.97
N GLN A 109 19.40 -8.60 0.92
CA GLN A 109 20.68 -9.28 0.80
C GLN A 109 21.36 -9.01 -0.54
N GLU A 110 20.62 -9.05 -1.65
CA GLU A 110 21.20 -8.94 -3.00
C GLU A 110 21.23 -7.51 -3.55
N PHE A 111 20.26 -6.69 -3.15
CA PHE A 111 20.07 -5.32 -3.67
C PHE A 111 19.89 -4.31 -2.52
N PRO A 112 20.88 -4.18 -1.61
CA PRO A 112 20.76 -3.32 -0.43
C PRO A 112 20.57 -1.84 -0.74
N GLN A 113 20.84 -1.42 -1.99
CA GLN A 113 20.63 -0.05 -2.47
C GLN A 113 19.17 0.26 -2.83
N LEU A 114 18.30 -0.76 -2.97
CA LEU A 114 16.90 -0.56 -3.28
C LEU A 114 16.08 -0.30 -2.02
N MET A 115 15.21 0.70 -2.08
CA MET A 115 14.28 0.99 -0.99
C MET A 115 13.17 -0.05 -0.93
N LEU A 116 12.91 -0.60 0.23
CA LEU A 116 11.76 -1.48 0.46
C LEU A 116 10.52 -0.64 0.81
N CYS A 117 9.40 -0.93 0.16
CA CYS A 117 8.12 -0.27 0.36
C CYS A 117 7.01 -1.32 0.54
N MET A 118 6.07 -1.05 1.41
CA MET A 118 4.93 -1.95 1.63
C MET A 118 3.64 -1.17 1.78
N SER A 119 2.54 -1.82 1.40
CA SER A 119 1.19 -1.30 1.63
C SER A 119 0.31 -2.34 2.28
N THR A 120 -0.32 -1.99 3.41
CA THR A 120 -1.08 -2.91 4.25
C THR A 120 -2.38 -2.30 4.75
N ASN A 121 -3.33 -3.16 5.14
CA ASN A 121 -4.52 -2.74 5.89
C ASN A 121 -4.21 -2.38 7.36
N GLY A 122 -3.03 -2.73 7.87
CA GLY A 122 -2.56 -2.37 9.19
C GLY A 122 -3.00 -3.27 10.35
N LEU A 123 -3.82 -4.31 10.12
CA LEU A 123 -4.32 -5.17 11.20
C LEU A 123 -3.21 -5.87 11.99
N LEU A 124 -2.18 -6.39 11.30
CA LEU A 124 -1.04 -7.07 11.93
C LEU A 124 0.19 -6.15 12.09
N LEU A 125 0.03 -4.85 11.86
CA LEU A 125 1.16 -3.94 11.88
C LEU A 125 1.84 -3.83 13.26
N PRO A 126 1.13 -3.74 14.39
CA PRO A 126 1.77 -3.68 15.71
C PRO A 126 2.69 -4.86 16.03
N GLU A 127 2.33 -6.04 15.52
CA GLU A 127 3.10 -7.28 15.76
C GLU A 127 4.27 -7.45 14.81
N SER A 128 4.17 -6.85 13.62
CA SER A 128 5.14 -7.01 12.53
C SER A 128 6.17 -5.90 12.44
N ILE A 129 5.96 -4.77 13.14
CA ILE A 129 6.70 -3.54 12.89
C ILE A 129 8.19 -3.66 13.18
N ASP A 130 8.59 -4.37 14.24
CA ASP A 130 9.98 -4.55 14.58
C ASP A 130 10.70 -5.41 13.53
N ARG A 131 10.05 -6.49 13.08
CA ARG A 131 10.56 -7.33 11.99
C ARG A 131 10.72 -6.57 10.68
N LEU A 132 9.77 -5.67 10.37
CA LEU A 132 9.85 -4.80 9.20
C LEU A 132 10.99 -3.79 9.31
N HIS A 133 11.19 -3.23 10.48
CA HIS A 133 12.31 -2.33 10.77
C HIS A 133 13.65 -3.05 10.60
N ASP A 134 13.82 -4.25 11.15
CA ASP A 134 15.03 -5.06 11.03
C ASP A 134 15.33 -5.44 9.58
N LEU A 135 14.29 -5.65 8.76
CA LEU A 135 14.41 -5.84 7.31
C LEU A 135 14.81 -4.56 6.57
N GLY A 136 14.75 -3.39 7.24
CA GLY A 136 15.08 -2.12 6.63
C GLY A 136 13.95 -1.57 5.76
N LEU A 137 12.68 -1.83 6.13
CA LEU A 137 11.55 -1.23 5.43
C LEU A 137 11.66 0.28 5.47
N HIS A 138 11.75 0.91 4.29
CA HIS A 138 11.97 2.34 4.15
C HIS A 138 10.66 3.12 4.25
N SER A 139 9.62 2.65 3.57
CA SER A 139 8.33 3.33 3.48
C SER A 139 7.16 2.38 3.64
N LEU A 140 6.16 2.86 4.34
CA LEU A 140 4.96 2.12 4.70
C LEU A 140 3.72 2.91 4.27
N THR A 141 2.81 2.25 3.57
CA THR A 141 1.47 2.77 3.34
C THR A 141 0.47 1.99 4.19
N VAL A 142 -0.37 2.69 4.95
CA VAL A 142 -1.45 2.07 5.72
C VAL A 142 -2.79 2.60 5.22
N THR A 143 -3.73 1.71 4.94
CA THR A 143 -5.07 2.11 4.53
C THR A 143 -5.98 2.27 5.74
N ILE A 144 -6.43 3.50 6.00
CA ILE A 144 -7.31 3.87 7.12
C ILE A 144 -8.54 4.59 6.54
N ASN A 145 -9.73 4.00 6.69
CA ASN A 145 -10.96 4.51 6.09
C ASN A 145 -11.95 5.07 7.11
N ALA A 146 -11.72 4.85 8.40
CA ALA A 146 -12.53 5.36 9.49
C ALA A 146 -11.71 5.55 10.75
N ILE A 147 -12.15 6.45 11.62
CA ILE A 147 -11.67 6.62 13.00
C ILE A 147 -12.76 6.18 13.99
N ASP A 148 -14.02 6.27 13.58
CA ASP A 148 -15.17 5.80 14.34
C ASP A 148 -15.47 4.33 13.96
N PRO A 149 -15.51 3.39 14.93
CA PRO A 149 -15.82 2.00 14.67
C PRO A 149 -17.21 1.76 14.07
N GLU A 150 -18.20 2.59 14.35
CA GLU A 150 -19.55 2.49 13.76
C GLU A 150 -19.52 2.78 12.24
N VAL A 151 -18.73 3.77 11.83
CA VAL A 151 -18.49 4.04 10.41
C VAL A 151 -17.61 2.94 9.80
N GLY A 152 -16.59 2.50 10.52
CA GLY A 152 -15.73 1.39 10.08
C GLY A 152 -16.51 0.10 9.81
N ALA A 153 -17.52 -0.22 10.62
CA ALA A 153 -18.37 -1.39 10.45
C ALA A 153 -19.20 -1.37 9.14
N GLN A 154 -19.45 -0.19 8.58
CA GLN A 154 -20.12 -0.06 7.27
C GLN A 154 -19.17 -0.36 6.10
N ILE A 155 -17.85 -0.22 6.33
CA ILE A 155 -16.82 -0.45 5.31
C ILE A 155 -16.21 -1.84 5.42
N TYR A 156 -15.88 -2.30 6.64
CA TYR A 156 -15.21 -3.56 6.89
C TYR A 156 -16.24 -4.63 7.29
N ARG A 157 -16.30 -5.72 6.55
CA ARG A 157 -17.28 -6.81 6.78
C ARG A 157 -16.84 -7.75 7.89
N HIS A 158 -15.57 -8.12 7.86
CA HIS A 158 -14.95 -8.91 8.91
C HIS A 158 -13.43 -8.75 8.92
N ILE A 159 -12.84 -9.16 10.02
CA ILE A 159 -11.41 -9.38 10.15
C ILE A 159 -11.17 -10.78 10.72
N ILE A 160 -10.01 -11.35 10.39
CA ILE A 160 -9.49 -12.55 11.04
C ILE A 160 -8.24 -12.12 11.82
N TYR A 161 -8.35 -12.13 13.14
CA TYR A 161 -7.29 -11.68 14.02
C TYR A 161 -7.01 -12.73 15.09
N HIS A 162 -5.77 -13.19 15.21
CA HIS A 162 -5.35 -14.31 16.06
C HIS A 162 -6.21 -15.59 15.89
N GLY A 163 -6.54 -15.90 14.64
CA GLY A 163 -7.36 -17.08 14.32
C GLY A 163 -8.86 -16.93 14.63
N GLN A 164 -9.29 -15.79 15.19
CA GLN A 164 -10.71 -15.52 15.49
C GLN A 164 -11.32 -14.60 14.41
N HIS A 165 -12.58 -14.85 14.14
CA HIS A 165 -13.38 -14.10 13.17
C HIS A 165 -14.23 -13.04 13.89
N TYR A 166 -14.01 -11.77 13.60
CA TYR A 166 -14.75 -10.64 14.15
C TYR A 166 -15.54 -9.93 13.05
N THR A 167 -16.71 -9.39 13.41
CA THR A 167 -17.60 -8.66 12.50
C THR A 167 -18.09 -7.36 13.15
N GLY A 168 -18.72 -6.49 12.36
CA GLY A 168 -19.37 -5.28 12.85
C GLY A 168 -18.43 -4.32 13.55
N VAL A 169 -18.95 -3.63 14.57
CA VAL A 169 -18.24 -2.58 15.32
C VAL A 169 -17.00 -3.10 16.03
N GLU A 170 -17.05 -4.34 16.54
CA GLU A 170 -15.89 -4.94 17.22
C GLU A 170 -14.72 -5.16 16.25
N ALA A 171 -14.99 -5.71 15.07
CA ALA A 171 -13.97 -5.87 14.02
C ALA A 171 -13.34 -4.53 13.64
N ALA A 172 -14.17 -3.51 13.45
CA ALA A 172 -13.70 -2.16 13.11
C ALA A 172 -12.86 -1.55 14.25
N ARG A 173 -13.27 -1.73 15.51
CA ARG A 173 -12.53 -1.24 16.69
C ARG A 173 -11.14 -1.86 16.77
N ILE A 174 -11.03 -3.17 16.62
CA ILE A 174 -9.73 -3.88 16.64
C ILE A 174 -8.84 -3.37 15.49
N LEU A 175 -9.37 -3.30 14.27
CA LEU A 175 -8.61 -2.85 13.11
C LEU A 175 -8.09 -1.42 13.28
N ILE A 176 -8.97 -0.49 13.66
CA ILE A 176 -8.63 0.94 13.84
C ILE A 176 -7.58 1.11 14.95
N ALA A 177 -7.72 0.39 16.07
CA ALA A 177 -6.73 0.43 17.15
C ALA A 177 -5.35 -0.02 16.67
N ASN A 178 -5.27 -1.16 15.98
CA ASN A 178 -4.02 -1.70 15.44
C ASN A 178 -3.41 -0.78 14.36
N GLN A 179 -4.22 -0.18 13.52
CA GLN A 179 -3.77 0.79 12.51
C GLN A 179 -3.07 1.98 13.17
N PHE A 180 -3.68 2.61 14.16
CA PHE A 180 -3.10 3.78 14.82
C PHE A 180 -1.87 3.43 15.66
N GLU A 181 -1.90 2.32 16.38
CA GLU A 181 -0.73 1.86 17.13
C GLU A 181 0.44 1.54 16.21
N GLY A 182 0.18 0.82 15.11
CA GLY A 182 1.19 0.49 14.12
C GLY A 182 1.78 1.72 13.44
N VAL A 183 0.95 2.71 13.06
CA VAL A 183 1.40 3.97 12.47
C VAL A 183 2.30 4.73 13.46
N LYS A 184 1.90 4.81 14.74
CA LYS A 184 2.70 5.47 15.78
C LYS A 184 4.08 4.82 15.92
N ARG A 185 4.12 3.50 16.09
CA ARG A 185 5.39 2.76 16.24
C ARG A 185 6.27 2.86 14.99
N ALA A 186 5.68 2.78 13.80
CA ALA A 186 6.42 2.96 12.55
C ALA A 186 7.08 4.35 12.45
N ALA A 187 6.37 5.41 12.91
CA ALA A 187 6.91 6.77 12.95
C ALA A 187 8.04 6.90 13.97
N GLU A 188 7.90 6.29 15.14
CA GLU A 188 8.93 6.26 16.20
C GLU A 188 10.22 5.55 15.71
N LEU A 189 10.08 4.50 14.92
CA LEU A 189 11.19 3.78 14.27
C LEU A 189 11.74 4.52 13.03
N GLY A 190 11.19 5.68 12.68
CA GLY A 190 11.69 6.54 11.61
C GLY A 190 11.30 6.11 10.20
N MET A 191 10.30 5.26 10.02
CA MET A 191 9.76 4.92 8.69
C MET A 191 9.03 6.11 8.08
N THR A 192 9.04 6.22 6.75
CA THR A 192 8.22 7.21 6.05
C THR A 192 6.82 6.66 5.82
N ILE A 193 5.81 7.30 6.38
CA ILE A 193 4.44 6.79 6.40
C ILE A 193 3.53 7.57 5.46
N LYS A 194 2.86 6.85 4.59
CA LYS A 194 1.74 7.35 3.79
C LYS A 194 0.45 6.70 4.30
N ILE A 195 -0.61 7.48 4.39
CA ILE A 195 -1.94 6.97 4.67
C ILE A 195 -2.76 7.00 3.38
N ASN A 196 -3.34 5.87 3.02
CA ASN A 196 -4.40 5.81 2.03
C ASN A 196 -5.76 5.88 2.73
N SER A 197 -6.70 6.63 2.17
CA SER A 197 -8.10 6.60 2.59
C SER A 197 -9.00 6.54 1.37
N VAL A 198 -9.81 5.51 1.31
CA VAL A 198 -10.81 5.33 0.23
C VAL A 198 -12.04 6.14 0.59
N LEU A 199 -12.24 7.25 -0.12
CA LEU A 199 -13.43 8.10 0.05
C LEU A 199 -14.65 7.36 -0.49
N THR A 200 -15.55 7.06 0.42
CA THR A 200 -16.81 6.32 0.18
C THR A 200 -17.97 7.26 0.49
N PRO A 201 -18.48 8.00 -0.52
CA PRO A 201 -19.47 9.05 -0.30
C PRO A 201 -20.71 8.57 0.44
N GLY A 202 -21.17 9.38 1.40
CA GLY A 202 -22.31 9.05 2.27
C GLY A 202 -21.98 8.10 3.43
N ILE A 203 -20.74 7.59 3.50
CA ILE A 203 -20.31 6.69 4.59
C ILE A 203 -19.20 7.34 5.42
N ASN A 204 -18.07 7.71 4.80
CA ASN A 204 -16.90 8.17 5.55
C ASN A 204 -16.44 9.61 5.24
N ASP A 205 -17.24 10.39 4.56
CA ASP A 205 -16.89 11.78 4.20
C ASP A 205 -16.47 12.60 5.42
N ALA A 206 -17.24 12.54 6.50
CA ALA A 206 -16.96 13.24 7.75
C ALA A 206 -15.74 12.67 8.51
N GLN A 207 -15.31 11.45 8.18
CA GLN A 207 -14.16 10.82 8.83
C GLN A 207 -12.83 11.30 8.25
N ILE A 208 -12.79 11.72 6.97
CA ILE A 208 -11.55 12.06 6.27
C ILE A 208 -10.74 13.14 7.00
N PRO A 209 -11.28 14.30 7.41
CA PRO A 209 -10.52 15.30 8.14
C PRO A 209 -10.09 14.83 9.55
N LEU A 210 -10.90 13.99 10.19
CA LEU A 210 -10.55 13.42 11.50
C LEU A 210 -9.38 12.43 11.38
N ILE A 211 -9.40 11.58 10.35
CA ILE A 211 -8.28 10.68 10.03
C ILE A 211 -7.03 11.51 9.73
N ALA A 212 -7.12 12.53 8.86
CA ALA A 212 -6.00 13.39 8.50
C ALA A 212 -5.34 14.03 9.73
N ALA A 213 -6.15 14.60 10.63
CA ALA A 213 -5.66 15.19 11.88
C ALA A 213 -4.99 14.16 12.78
N ARG A 214 -5.62 13.00 12.97
CA ARG A 214 -5.10 11.94 13.84
C ARG A 214 -3.78 11.36 13.32
N VAL A 215 -3.71 11.01 12.04
CA VAL A 215 -2.48 10.39 11.47
C VAL A 215 -1.34 11.38 11.40
N LYS A 216 -1.61 12.68 11.21
CA LYS A 216 -0.62 13.74 11.32
C LYS A 216 0.01 13.79 12.70
N GLN A 217 -0.80 13.72 13.77
CA GLN A 217 -0.32 13.66 15.16
C GLN A 217 0.55 12.43 15.42
N LEU A 218 0.27 11.31 14.75
CA LEU A 218 1.02 10.06 14.87
C LEU A 218 2.30 10.03 14.02
N GLY A 219 2.58 11.08 13.23
CA GLY A 219 3.82 11.19 12.45
C GLY A 219 3.70 10.75 10.99
N ALA A 220 2.50 10.54 10.46
CA ALA A 220 2.32 10.30 9.03
C ALA A 220 2.83 11.49 8.22
N PHE A 221 3.54 11.18 7.11
CA PHE A 221 4.16 12.18 6.25
C PHE A 221 3.15 12.78 5.26
N VAL A 222 2.34 11.93 4.63
CA VAL A 222 1.43 12.32 3.55
C VAL A 222 0.18 11.45 3.57
N MET A 223 -0.94 12.00 3.09
CA MET A 223 -2.19 11.28 2.91
C MET A 223 -2.59 11.24 1.43
N ASN A 224 -3.16 10.14 1.01
CA ASN A 224 -3.72 9.92 -0.32
C ASN A 224 -5.19 9.59 -0.19
N ILE A 225 -6.06 10.52 -0.53
CA ILE A 225 -7.51 10.30 -0.57
C ILE A 225 -7.84 9.77 -1.96
N MET A 226 -8.35 8.54 -2.03
CA MET A 226 -8.65 7.84 -3.28
C MET A 226 -10.15 7.66 -3.45
N PRO A 227 -10.68 7.70 -4.68
CA PRO A 227 -12.07 7.37 -4.90
C PRO A 227 -12.30 5.86 -4.66
N ILE A 228 -13.48 5.53 -4.12
CA ILE A 228 -13.92 4.14 -4.07
C ILE A 228 -14.07 3.59 -5.49
N ILE A 229 -13.71 2.32 -5.67
CA ILE A 229 -14.07 1.51 -6.81
C ILE A 229 -15.23 0.61 -6.36
N PRO A 230 -16.48 0.92 -6.75
CA PRO A 230 -17.65 0.23 -6.24
C PRO A 230 -17.68 -1.22 -6.71
N GLN A 231 -17.58 -2.15 -5.77
CA GLN A 231 -17.65 -3.59 -6.02
C GLN A 231 -18.28 -4.29 -4.81
N ALA A 232 -18.57 -5.56 -4.96
CA ALA A 232 -19.08 -6.43 -3.92
C ALA A 232 -20.27 -5.79 -3.17
N GLU A 233 -20.24 -5.76 -1.84
CA GLU A 233 -21.34 -5.26 -1.01
C GLU A 233 -21.53 -3.73 -1.13
N LEU A 234 -20.49 -2.99 -1.54
CA LEU A 234 -20.55 -1.55 -1.79
C LEU A 234 -20.67 -1.18 -3.28
N ALA A 235 -21.11 -2.13 -4.12
CA ALA A 235 -21.33 -1.89 -5.55
C ALA A 235 -22.40 -0.81 -5.83
N HIS A 236 -23.28 -0.55 -4.86
CA HIS A 236 -24.34 0.46 -4.94
C HIS A 236 -23.85 1.89 -4.63
N VAL A 237 -22.66 2.06 -4.10
CA VAL A 237 -22.12 3.38 -3.75
C VAL A 237 -21.70 4.11 -5.01
N THR A 238 -22.19 5.34 -5.18
CA THR A 238 -21.73 6.21 -6.28
C THR A 238 -20.33 6.74 -5.97
N PRO A 239 -19.33 6.54 -6.84
CA PRO A 239 -17.99 7.09 -6.63
C PRO A 239 -18.02 8.63 -6.56
N PRO A 240 -17.08 9.26 -5.84
CA PRO A 240 -16.99 10.72 -5.85
C PRO A 240 -16.60 11.18 -7.27
N THR A 241 -17.15 12.32 -7.69
CA THR A 241 -16.67 13.01 -8.89
C THR A 241 -15.23 13.50 -8.68
N GLU A 242 -14.51 13.76 -9.78
CA GLU A 242 -13.16 14.34 -9.68
C GLU A 242 -13.17 15.70 -9.00
N GLU A 243 -14.22 16.50 -9.23
CA GLU A 243 -14.42 17.79 -8.59
C GLU A 243 -14.58 17.62 -7.07
N TYR A 244 -15.49 16.76 -6.63
CA TYR A 244 -15.71 16.48 -5.20
C TYR A 244 -14.45 15.94 -4.53
N LEU A 245 -13.78 15.00 -5.17
CA LEU A 245 -12.51 14.47 -4.66
C LEU A 245 -11.44 15.58 -4.53
N GLY A 246 -11.40 16.50 -5.50
CA GLY A 246 -10.54 17.68 -5.47
C GLY A 246 -10.85 18.61 -4.30
N VAL A 247 -12.13 18.87 -4.03
CA VAL A 247 -12.60 19.68 -2.88
C VAL A 247 -12.18 19.02 -1.57
N VAL A 248 -12.41 17.70 -1.41
CA VAL A 248 -12.03 16.96 -0.18
C VAL A 248 -10.51 16.99 0.03
N ARG A 249 -9.72 16.77 -1.01
CA ARG A 249 -8.24 16.84 -0.91
C ARG A 249 -7.78 18.23 -0.49
N LYS A 250 -8.29 19.28 -1.15
CA LYS A 250 -7.93 20.67 -0.85
C LYS A 250 -8.29 21.06 0.59
N ALA A 251 -9.44 20.64 1.08
CA ALA A 251 -9.86 20.90 2.45
C ALA A 251 -8.92 20.27 3.50
N ASN A 252 -8.20 19.20 3.14
CA ASN A 252 -7.29 18.50 4.04
C ASN A 252 -5.80 18.89 3.86
N GLU A 253 -5.45 19.70 2.84
CA GLU A 253 -4.05 20.12 2.58
C GLU A 253 -3.44 20.91 3.75
N GLY A 254 -4.24 21.71 4.46
CA GLY A 254 -3.81 22.45 5.64
C GLY A 254 -3.53 21.57 6.86
N ILE A 255 -4.04 20.35 6.89
CA ILE A 255 -3.84 19.38 7.97
C ILE A 255 -2.62 18.51 7.69
N ILE A 256 -2.59 17.84 6.55
CA ILE A 256 -1.52 16.94 6.13
C ILE A 256 -1.32 17.03 4.61
N GLY A 257 -0.07 17.00 4.14
CA GLY A 257 0.23 17.00 2.71
C GLY A 257 -0.56 15.93 1.94
N GLN A 258 -1.08 16.31 0.77
CA GLN A 258 -1.87 15.39 -0.07
C GLN A 258 -1.03 14.80 -1.20
N PHE A 259 -1.17 13.49 -1.42
CA PHE A 259 -0.55 12.81 -2.56
C PHE A 259 -1.53 12.75 -3.74
N ALA A 260 -1.37 13.66 -4.70
CA ALA A 260 -2.28 13.81 -5.83
C ALA A 260 -1.91 12.97 -7.08
N HIS A 261 -0.72 12.36 -7.11
CA HIS A 261 -0.20 11.66 -8.30
C HIS A 261 -0.46 10.15 -8.30
N CYS A 262 -1.28 9.64 -7.40
CA CYS A 262 -1.61 8.22 -7.34
C CYS A 262 -2.34 7.77 -8.62
N LYS A 263 -1.84 6.71 -9.24
CA LYS A 263 -2.46 6.08 -10.41
C LYS A 263 -2.98 4.67 -10.07
N GLN A 264 -3.04 4.32 -8.78
CA GLN A 264 -3.46 2.99 -8.31
C GLN A 264 -2.71 1.88 -9.07
N CYS A 265 -1.44 1.70 -8.74
CA CYS A 265 -0.57 0.73 -9.42
C CYS A 265 -1.09 -0.69 -9.24
N ARG A 266 -0.85 -1.57 -10.21
CA ARG A 266 -1.09 -3.00 -10.06
C ARG A 266 -0.10 -3.61 -9.06
N ALA A 267 -0.47 -4.75 -8.45
CA ALA A 267 0.40 -5.47 -7.52
C ALA A 267 1.65 -6.09 -8.18
N ASP A 268 1.73 -6.09 -9.51
CA ASP A 268 2.87 -6.51 -10.32
C ASP A 268 3.45 -5.41 -11.22
N ALA A 269 3.15 -4.14 -10.91
CA ALA A 269 3.55 -2.98 -11.71
C ALA A 269 5.07 -2.78 -11.71
N ILE A 270 5.66 -2.52 -12.88
CA ILE A 270 7.09 -2.22 -13.04
C ILE A 270 7.26 -0.95 -13.87
N GLY A 271 8.16 -0.07 -13.47
CA GLY A 271 8.50 1.14 -14.21
C GLY A 271 8.08 2.43 -13.51
N LEU A 272 7.88 3.50 -14.29
CA LEU A 272 7.45 4.80 -13.78
C LEU A 272 5.96 4.80 -13.44
N ILE A 273 5.54 5.64 -12.49
CA ILE A 273 4.12 5.77 -12.14
C ILE A 273 3.32 6.25 -13.36
N GLY A 274 2.29 5.49 -13.73
CA GLY A 274 1.43 5.76 -14.87
C GLY A 274 2.04 5.38 -16.25
N LYS A 275 3.25 4.80 -16.26
CA LYS A 275 3.92 4.25 -17.44
C LYS A 275 4.48 2.87 -17.08
N ASP A 276 3.57 1.94 -16.76
CA ASP A 276 3.94 0.57 -16.44
C ASP A 276 4.50 -0.13 -17.67
N LEU A 277 5.62 -0.82 -17.49
CA LEU A 277 6.22 -1.64 -18.54
C LEU A 277 5.49 -2.98 -18.59
N ASN A 278 5.00 -3.34 -19.75
CA ASN A 278 4.52 -4.69 -20.02
C ASN A 278 5.74 -5.59 -20.29
N LEU A 279 6.35 -6.08 -19.22
CA LEU A 279 7.30 -7.18 -19.34
C LEU A 279 6.50 -8.48 -19.47
N THR A 280 6.00 -8.76 -20.66
CA THR A 280 5.65 -10.13 -21.05
C THR A 280 6.95 -10.92 -20.94
N ILE A 281 6.99 -11.86 -20.01
CA ILE A 281 8.03 -12.90 -19.99
C ILE A 281 7.92 -13.57 -21.36
N ALA A 282 8.97 -13.43 -22.18
CA ALA A 282 9.09 -14.27 -23.35
C ALA A 282 8.97 -15.71 -22.84
N GLU A 283 7.90 -16.38 -23.23
CA GLU A 283 7.78 -17.82 -23.04
C GLU A 283 9.09 -18.41 -23.60
N SER A 284 9.91 -18.96 -22.72
CA SER A 284 11.05 -19.76 -23.14
C SER A 284 10.46 -20.86 -24.00
N ALA A 285 10.62 -20.73 -25.28
CA ALA A 285 10.27 -21.79 -26.25
C ALA A 285 10.98 -23.04 -25.76
N CYS A 286 10.20 -23.96 -25.22
CA CYS A 286 10.66 -25.31 -24.96
C CYS A 286 11.11 -25.87 -26.32
N PRO A 287 12.37 -26.28 -26.50
CA PRO A 287 12.73 -26.97 -27.72
C PRO A 287 11.95 -28.27 -27.73
N THR A 288 11.02 -28.39 -28.66
CA THR A 288 10.37 -29.66 -28.97
C THR A 288 11.43 -30.67 -29.44
N PRO A 289 11.35 -31.94 -29.00
CA PRO A 289 12.32 -32.98 -29.27
C PRO A 289 12.44 -33.34 -30.77
#